data_a10364b1edd3fc01352e5baec6c814ed
#
_entry.id   a10364b1edd3fc01352e5baec6c814ed
#
_cell.length_a   1.000
_cell.length_b   1.000
_cell.length_c   1.000
_cell.angle_alpha   90.00
_cell.angle_beta   90.00
_cell.angle_gamma   90.00
#
_symmetry.space_group_name_H-M   'P 1'
#
loop_
_entity.id
_entity.type
_entity.pdbx_description
1 polymer ?
#
loop_
_entity_poly.entity_id
_entity_poly.type
_entity_poly.pdbx_seq_one_letter_code
_entity_poly.pdbx_strand_id
1 'polypeptide(L)'
;MDHLHLIIDYGVIGLLLLLSLVAIAVAIERWLVYRATRVTDFADRRELELHLTNKLHLIATIGTNAPYIGLLGTVLGIMLTFATIGETGFDTTRIMRGLSMALKATALGLLVAIPAVTLYNLLLRRCKVLLLQWDIRHGREGV
;
A
#
# COMPACT_ATOMS: atom_id res chain seq x y z
N MET A 1 28.46 -5.40 12.31
CA MET A 1 27.07 -5.36 12.83
C MET A 1 26.35 -4.07 12.45
N ASP A 2 27.03 -2.92 12.47
CA ASP A 2 26.42 -1.64 12.06
C ASP A 2 25.92 -1.65 10.60
N HIS A 3 26.62 -2.35 9.70
CA HIS A 3 26.22 -2.52 8.30
C HIS A 3 24.91 -3.32 8.15
N LEU A 4 24.66 -4.28 9.02
CA LEU A 4 23.45 -5.11 8.95
C LEU A 4 22.21 -4.32 9.39
N HIS A 5 22.33 -3.48 10.43
CA HIS A 5 21.30 -2.53 10.82
C HIS A 5 20.94 -1.57 9.68
N LEU A 6 21.96 -1.00 9.03
CA LEU A 6 21.77 -0.09 7.90
C LEU A 6 21.08 -0.78 6.73
N ILE A 7 21.49 -2.00 6.38
CA ILE A 7 20.87 -2.76 5.28
C ILE A 7 19.40 -3.05 5.55
N ILE A 8 19.05 -3.47 6.77
CA ILE A 8 17.68 -3.77 7.14
C ILE A 8 16.83 -2.48 7.12
N ASP A 9 17.30 -1.42 7.77
CA ASP A 9 16.56 -0.18 7.88
C ASP A 9 16.36 0.48 6.51
N TYR A 10 17.42 0.65 5.73
CA TYR A 10 17.33 1.23 4.39
C TYR A 10 16.61 0.33 3.41
N GLY A 11 16.72 -1.00 3.52
CA GLY A 11 16.01 -1.95 2.70
C GLY A 11 14.50 -1.89 2.93
N VAL A 12 14.05 -1.87 4.17
CA VAL A 12 12.62 -1.76 4.52
C VAL A 12 12.06 -0.40 4.12
N ILE A 13 12.77 0.69 4.44
CA ILE A 13 12.36 2.05 4.08
C ILE A 13 12.30 2.21 2.56
N GLY A 14 13.33 1.75 1.85
CA GLY A 14 13.38 1.83 0.39
C GLY A 14 12.25 1.05 -0.28
N LEU A 15 11.94 -0.15 0.22
CA LEU A 15 10.83 -0.96 -0.27
C LEU A 15 9.49 -0.26 -0.02
N LEU A 16 9.25 0.27 1.17
CA LEU A 16 8.03 0.99 1.51
C LEU A 16 7.85 2.26 0.66
N LEU A 17 8.91 3.00 0.41
CA LEU A 17 8.89 4.17 -0.48
C LEU A 17 8.55 3.77 -1.92
N LEU A 18 9.15 2.70 -2.43
CA LEU A 18 8.85 2.17 -3.76
C LEU A 18 7.38 1.76 -3.87
N LEU A 19 6.86 1.01 -2.90
CA LEU A 19 5.45 0.60 -2.86
C LEU A 19 4.51 1.80 -2.78
N SER A 20 4.87 2.82 -2.01
CA SER A 20 4.10 4.07 -1.93
C SER A 20 4.02 4.78 -3.28
N LEU A 21 5.15 4.88 -4.00
CA LEU A 21 5.19 5.48 -5.33
C LEU A 21 4.34 4.69 -6.33
N VAL A 22 4.41 3.37 -6.30
CA VAL A 22 3.58 2.50 -7.16
C VAL A 22 2.10 2.69 -6.85
N ALA A 23 1.71 2.72 -5.58
CA ALA A 23 0.32 2.92 -5.18
C ALA A 23 -0.22 4.27 -5.65
N ILE A 24 0.54 5.35 -5.49
CA ILE A 24 0.17 6.70 -5.94
C ILE A 24 0.07 6.74 -7.47
N ALA A 25 1.04 6.18 -8.19
CA ALA A 25 1.05 6.16 -9.64
C ALA A 25 -0.17 5.42 -10.21
N VAL A 26 -0.48 4.25 -9.66
CA VAL A 26 -1.67 3.47 -10.07
C VAL A 26 -2.97 4.21 -9.71
N ALA A 27 -3.03 4.85 -8.54
CA ALA A 27 -4.20 5.62 -8.12
C ALA A 27 -4.47 6.80 -9.07
N ILE A 28 -3.44 7.54 -9.45
CA ILE A 28 -3.56 8.64 -10.41
C ILE A 28 -3.99 8.12 -11.78
N GLU A 29 -3.38 7.05 -12.27
CA GLU A 29 -3.76 6.43 -13.54
C GLU A 29 -5.23 6.01 -13.55
N ARG A 30 -5.68 5.31 -12.50
CA ARG A 30 -7.07 4.87 -12.40
C ARG A 30 -8.05 6.03 -12.29
N TRP A 31 -7.71 7.05 -11.53
CA TRP A 31 -8.53 8.23 -11.44
C TRP A 31 -8.72 8.93 -12.78
N LEU A 32 -7.64 9.07 -13.56
CA LEU A 32 -7.70 9.63 -14.91
C LEU A 32 -8.53 8.75 -15.85
N VAL A 33 -8.37 7.43 -15.81
CA VAL A 33 -9.16 6.47 -16.57
C VAL A 33 -10.65 6.61 -16.24
N TYR A 34 -11.00 6.71 -14.96
CA TYR A 34 -12.41 6.84 -14.55
C TYR A 34 -13.04 8.15 -14.98
N ARG A 35 -12.27 9.23 -15.04
CA ARG A 35 -12.75 10.50 -15.59
C ARG A 35 -12.98 10.46 -17.10
N ALA A 36 -12.17 9.69 -17.81
CA ALA A 36 -12.27 9.56 -19.27
C ALA A 36 -13.26 8.46 -19.72
N THR A 37 -13.65 7.55 -18.83
CA THR A 37 -14.55 6.43 -19.15
C THR A 37 -15.97 6.92 -19.36
N ARG A 38 -16.54 6.59 -20.52
CA ARG A 38 -17.95 6.76 -20.82
C ARG A 38 -18.64 5.42 -20.71
N VAL A 39 -19.66 5.35 -19.88
CA VAL A 39 -20.45 4.14 -19.66
C VAL A 39 -21.13 3.65 -20.96
N THR A 40 -21.39 4.58 -21.88
CA THR A 40 -22.00 4.28 -23.19
C THR A 40 -21.11 3.52 -24.16
N ASP A 41 -19.79 3.52 -23.94
CA ASP A 41 -18.84 2.88 -24.85
C ASP A 41 -18.76 1.36 -24.65
N PHE A 42 -19.43 0.84 -23.61
CA PHE A 42 -19.41 -0.59 -23.25
C PHE A 42 -20.78 -1.21 -23.48
N ALA A 43 -20.80 -2.27 -24.29
CA ALA A 43 -22.01 -3.05 -24.57
C ALA A 43 -22.28 -4.09 -23.47
N ASP A 44 -21.25 -4.62 -22.83
CA ASP A 44 -21.35 -5.62 -21.75
C ASP A 44 -20.85 -5.03 -20.42
N ARG A 45 -21.66 -5.19 -19.37
CA ARG A 45 -21.32 -4.77 -18.02
C ARG A 45 -20.02 -5.39 -17.51
N ARG A 46 -19.77 -6.64 -17.88
CA ARG A 46 -18.58 -7.38 -17.47
C ARG A 46 -17.29 -6.80 -18.06
N GLU A 47 -17.36 -6.34 -19.32
CA GLU A 47 -16.23 -5.65 -19.97
C GLU A 47 -15.93 -4.32 -19.27
N LEU A 48 -16.95 -3.56 -18.91
CA LEU A 48 -16.80 -2.33 -18.14
C LEU A 48 -16.17 -2.61 -16.76
N GLU A 49 -16.63 -3.64 -16.07
CA GLU A 49 -16.10 -4.02 -14.77
C GLU A 49 -14.62 -4.42 -14.85
N LEU A 50 -14.24 -5.22 -15.82
CA LEU A 50 -12.83 -5.58 -16.07
C LEU A 50 -11.97 -4.34 -16.36
N HIS A 51 -12.49 -3.41 -17.15
CA HIS A 51 -11.77 -2.16 -17.45
C HIS A 51 -11.58 -1.29 -16.22
N LEU A 52 -12.61 -1.14 -15.37
CA LEU A 52 -12.58 -0.29 -14.19
C LEU A 52 -11.75 -0.89 -13.05
N THR A 53 -11.82 -2.20 -12.85
CA THR A 53 -11.12 -2.88 -11.75
C THR A 53 -9.67 -3.23 -12.05
N ASN A 54 -9.22 -3.02 -13.28
CA ASN A 54 -7.83 -3.26 -13.67
C ASN A 54 -6.86 -2.50 -12.76
N LYS A 55 -5.82 -3.18 -12.27
CA LYS A 55 -4.77 -2.65 -11.37
C LYS A 55 -5.23 -2.24 -9.96
N LEU A 56 -6.52 -2.29 -9.61
CA LEU A 56 -6.97 -2.00 -8.24
C LEU A 56 -6.38 -2.96 -7.22
N HIS A 57 -6.16 -4.22 -7.60
CA HIS A 57 -5.52 -5.21 -6.75
C HIS A 57 -4.11 -4.82 -6.32
N LEU A 58 -3.37 -4.05 -7.12
CA LEU A 58 -2.03 -3.57 -6.76
C LEU A 58 -2.09 -2.61 -5.56
N ILE A 59 -3.02 -1.65 -5.58
CA ILE A 59 -3.19 -0.71 -4.47
C ILE A 59 -3.68 -1.44 -3.22
N ALA A 60 -4.63 -2.37 -3.37
CA ALA A 60 -5.12 -3.18 -2.28
C ALA A 60 -4.01 -4.01 -1.64
N THR A 61 -3.19 -4.67 -2.45
CA THR A 61 -2.05 -5.47 -1.99
C THR A 61 -1.03 -4.62 -1.22
N ILE A 62 -0.69 -3.45 -1.73
CA ILE A 62 0.22 -2.52 -1.05
C ILE A 62 -0.37 -2.05 0.27
N GLY A 63 -1.64 -1.65 0.29
CA GLY A 63 -2.32 -1.19 1.49
C GLY A 63 -2.40 -2.24 2.59
N THR A 64 -2.64 -3.51 2.22
CA THR A 64 -2.74 -4.61 3.18
C THR A 64 -1.39 -5.12 3.66
N ASN A 65 -0.35 -5.08 2.84
CA ASN A 65 0.97 -5.63 3.16
C ASN A 65 1.96 -4.60 3.76
N ALA A 66 1.80 -3.31 3.47
CA ALA A 66 2.71 -2.29 3.98
C ALA A 66 2.86 -2.29 5.52
N PRO A 67 1.79 -2.47 6.34
CA PRO A 67 1.93 -2.57 7.78
C PRO A 67 2.76 -3.78 8.21
N TYR A 68 2.61 -4.91 7.51
CA TYR A 68 3.37 -6.13 7.81
C TYR A 68 4.85 -6.01 7.43
N ILE A 69 5.15 -5.30 6.36
CA ILE A 69 6.54 -4.97 5.97
C ILE A 69 7.19 -4.09 7.05
N GLY A 70 6.46 -3.10 7.54
CA GLY A 70 6.91 -2.26 8.65
C GLY A 70 7.11 -3.05 9.94
N LEU A 71 6.18 -3.95 10.27
CA LEU A 71 6.29 -4.84 11.41
C LEU A 71 7.50 -5.78 11.29
N LEU A 72 7.74 -6.33 10.13
CA LEU A 72 8.92 -7.16 9.86
C LEU A 72 10.20 -6.38 10.13
N GLY A 73 10.29 -5.13 9.68
CA GLY A 73 11.41 -4.25 9.98
C GLY A 73 11.62 -4.04 11.48
N THR A 74 10.54 -3.87 12.24
CA THR A 74 10.57 -3.77 13.70
C THR A 74 11.13 -5.04 14.36
N VAL A 75 10.63 -6.19 13.98
CA VAL A 75 11.06 -7.49 14.52
C VAL A 75 12.54 -7.72 14.25
N LEU A 76 12.98 -7.53 13.01
CA LEU A 76 14.38 -7.69 12.62
C LEU A 76 15.29 -6.70 13.35
N GLY A 77 14.88 -5.43 13.49
CA GLY A 77 15.64 -4.41 14.22
C GLY A 77 15.81 -4.73 15.69
N ILE A 78 14.75 -5.23 16.35
CA ILE A 78 14.81 -5.66 17.76
C ILE A 78 15.70 -6.88 17.91
N MET A 79 15.55 -7.89 17.06
CA MET A 79 16.40 -9.09 17.08
C MET A 79 17.87 -8.73 16.97
N LEU A 80 18.22 -7.83 16.06
CA LEU A 80 19.59 -7.40 15.86
C LEU A 80 20.13 -6.59 17.04
N THR A 81 19.28 -5.75 17.66
CA THR A 81 19.64 -5.01 18.88
C THR A 81 20.00 -5.96 20.02
N PHE A 82 19.22 -7.01 20.24
CA PHE A 82 19.52 -8.00 21.29
C PHE A 82 20.72 -8.89 20.96
N ALA A 83 20.93 -9.25 19.71
CA ALA A 83 22.13 -9.97 19.29
C ALA A 83 23.41 -9.17 19.61
N THR A 84 23.38 -7.87 19.35
CA THR A 84 24.54 -6.98 19.63
C THR A 84 24.84 -6.86 21.13
N ILE A 85 23.83 -6.91 22.01
CA ILE A 85 24.03 -6.88 23.47
C ILE A 85 24.82 -8.10 23.95
N GLY A 86 24.53 -9.26 23.38
CA GLY A 86 25.24 -10.50 23.71
C GLY A 86 26.76 -10.45 23.44
N GLU A 87 27.16 -9.62 22.45
CA GLU A 87 28.58 -9.50 22.06
C GLU A 87 29.32 -8.34 22.75
N THR A 88 28.66 -7.20 22.94
CA THR A 88 29.31 -5.95 23.40
C THR A 88 29.00 -5.56 24.84
N GLY A 89 28.11 -6.32 25.51
CA GLY A 89 27.63 -6.01 26.85
C GLY A 89 26.41 -5.08 26.89
N PHE A 90 25.85 -4.93 28.09
CA PHE A 90 24.62 -4.20 28.32
C PHE A 90 24.85 -2.68 28.33
N ASP A 91 24.35 -1.99 27.33
CA ASP A 91 24.34 -0.53 27.24
C ASP A 91 22.90 -0.03 26.96
N THR A 92 22.30 0.58 27.97
CA THR A 92 20.92 1.09 27.91
C THR A 92 20.73 2.08 26.78
N THR A 93 21.70 2.94 26.50
CA THR A 93 21.60 3.96 25.43
C THR A 93 21.53 3.31 24.06
N ARG A 94 22.35 2.27 23.83
CA ARG A 94 22.30 1.50 22.58
C ARG A 94 20.98 0.78 22.38
N ILE A 95 20.46 0.18 23.46
CA ILE A 95 19.17 -0.51 23.43
C ILE A 95 18.06 0.45 23.05
N MET A 96 17.96 1.58 23.73
CA MET A 96 16.93 2.59 23.46
C MET A 96 17.00 3.12 22.03
N ARG A 97 18.20 3.34 21.52
CA ARG A 97 18.44 3.76 20.14
C ARG A 97 17.99 2.70 19.14
N GLY A 98 18.35 1.44 19.35
CA GLY A 98 17.95 0.31 18.50
C GLY A 98 16.45 0.11 18.45
N LEU A 99 15.77 0.18 19.61
CA LEU A 99 14.30 0.09 19.69
C LEU A 99 13.63 1.26 18.98
N SER A 100 14.13 2.48 19.18
CA SER A 100 13.59 3.66 18.50
C SER A 100 13.71 3.55 16.97
N MET A 101 14.83 3.06 16.48
CA MET A 101 15.02 2.86 15.04
C MET A 101 14.11 1.76 14.48
N ALA A 102 13.95 0.67 15.22
CA ALA A 102 13.02 -0.40 14.82
C ALA A 102 11.58 0.10 14.69
N LEU A 103 11.11 0.89 15.66
CA LEU A 103 9.74 1.44 15.64
C LEU A 103 9.48 2.36 14.45
N LYS A 104 10.50 3.01 13.88
CA LYS A 104 10.35 3.81 12.65
C LYS A 104 9.82 2.99 11.48
N ALA A 105 10.25 1.74 11.33
CA ALA A 105 9.82 0.87 10.25
C ALA A 105 8.30 0.63 10.30
N THR A 106 7.75 0.36 11.48
CA THR A 106 6.30 0.21 11.66
C THR A 106 5.55 1.51 11.36
N ALA A 107 6.04 2.64 11.86
CA ALA A 107 5.44 3.94 11.60
C ALA A 107 5.39 4.25 10.09
N LEU A 108 6.46 3.99 9.36
CA LEU A 108 6.52 4.18 7.91
C LEU A 108 5.59 3.22 7.17
N GLY A 109 5.49 1.95 7.61
CA GLY A 109 4.54 1.00 7.06
C GLY A 109 3.09 1.48 7.17
N LEU A 110 2.72 2.05 8.31
CA LEU A 110 1.39 2.62 8.53
C LEU A 110 1.16 3.91 7.71
N LEU A 111 2.17 4.76 7.57
CA LEU A 111 2.10 5.95 6.72
C LEU A 111 1.90 5.62 5.24
N VAL A 112 2.37 4.48 4.78
CA VAL A 112 2.11 3.98 3.42
C VAL A 112 0.74 3.32 3.33
N ALA A 113 0.38 2.50 4.31
CA ALA A 113 -0.83 1.70 4.30
C ALA A 113 -2.10 2.56 4.35
N ILE A 114 -2.16 3.56 5.22
CA ILE A 114 -3.36 4.37 5.45
C ILE A 114 -3.81 5.09 4.19
N PRO A 115 -2.94 5.86 3.49
CA PRO A 115 -3.31 6.47 2.22
C PRO A 115 -3.66 5.45 1.14
N ALA A 116 -2.92 4.34 1.04
CA ALA A 116 -3.16 3.31 0.03
C ALA A 116 -4.55 2.68 0.18
N VAL A 117 -4.94 2.29 1.39
CA VAL A 117 -6.29 1.75 1.66
C VAL A 117 -7.37 2.78 1.39
N THR A 118 -7.14 4.03 1.77
CA THR A 118 -8.08 5.13 1.52
C THR A 118 -8.27 5.34 0.01
N LEU A 119 -7.20 5.42 -0.76
CA LEU A 119 -7.27 5.56 -2.22
C LEU A 119 -7.98 4.37 -2.87
N TYR A 120 -7.67 3.15 -2.44
CA TYR A 120 -8.35 1.94 -2.92
C TYR A 120 -9.86 2.02 -2.70
N ASN A 121 -10.29 2.39 -1.51
CA ASN A 121 -11.72 2.49 -1.19
C ASN A 121 -12.43 3.58 -2.00
N LEU A 122 -11.79 4.73 -2.21
CA LEU A 122 -12.34 5.81 -3.05
C LEU A 122 -12.46 5.38 -4.51
N LEU A 123 -11.44 4.74 -5.06
CA LEU A 123 -11.45 4.23 -6.43
C LEU A 123 -12.49 3.12 -6.61
N LEU A 124 -12.59 2.21 -5.65
CA LEU A 124 -13.59 1.15 -5.66
C LEU A 124 -15.02 1.72 -5.60
N ARG A 125 -15.25 2.74 -4.79
CA ARG A 125 -16.53 3.45 -4.75
C ARG A 125 -16.86 4.06 -6.11
N ARG A 126 -15.91 4.71 -6.75
CA ARG A 126 -16.09 5.30 -8.08
C ARG A 126 -16.39 4.25 -9.14
N CYS A 127 -15.71 3.11 -9.09
CA CYS A 127 -15.97 1.96 -9.94
C CYS A 127 -17.42 1.47 -9.80
N LYS A 128 -17.89 1.28 -8.58
CA LYS A 128 -19.28 0.85 -8.30
C LYS A 128 -20.32 1.85 -8.82
N VAL A 129 -20.06 3.15 -8.67
CA VAL A 129 -20.95 4.19 -9.19
C VAL A 129 -21.06 4.12 -10.71
N LEU A 130 -19.96 3.95 -11.43
CA LEU A 130 -19.96 3.81 -12.89
C LEU A 130 -20.70 2.56 -13.36
N LEU A 131 -20.54 1.43 -12.66
CA LEU A 131 -21.29 0.20 -12.94
C LEU A 131 -22.80 0.37 -12.72
N LEU A 132 -23.19 1.04 -11.64
CA LEU A 132 -24.60 1.35 -11.39
C LEU A 132 -25.19 2.31 -12.43
N GLN A 133 -24.42 3.28 -12.91
CA GLN A 133 -24.84 4.16 -13.99
C GLN A 133 -25.09 3.38 -15.30
N TRP A 134 -24.25 2.38 -15.57
CA TRP A 134 -24.45 1.48 -16.70
C TRP A 134 -25.75 0.69 -16.56
N ASP A 135 -25.99 0.10 -15.38
CA ASP A 135 -27.20 -0.66 -15.09
C ASP A 135 -28.47 0.20 -15.25
N ILE A 136 -28.46 1.42 -14.73
CA ILE A 136 -29.60 2.36 -14.86
C ILE A 136 -29.88 2.70 -16.33
N ARG A 137 -28.83 2.93 -17.11
CA ARG A 137 -28.99 3.32 -18.52
C ARG A 137 -29.51 2.17 -19.35
N HIS A 138 -29.00 0.96 -19.20
CA HIS A 138 -29.45 -0.22 -19.93
C HIS A 138 -30.80 -0.75 -19.44
N GLY A 139 -31.14 -0.56 -18.18
CA GLY A 139 -32.44 -0.87 -17.64
C GLY A 139 -33.56 0.03 -18.19
N ARG A 140 -33.24 1.24 -18.64
CA ARG A 140 -34.20 2.14 -19.32
C ARG A 140 -34.41 1.81 -20.80
N GLU A 141 -33.43 1.23 -21.45
CA GLU A 141 -33.51 0.80 -22.85
C GLU A 141 -34.26 -0.52 -23.04
N GLY A 142 -34.42 -1.30 -21.95
CA GLY A 142 -35.14 -2.58 -21.93
C GLY A 142 -36.61 -2.49 -21.55
N VAL A 143 -37.14 -1.29 -21.39
CA VAL A 143 -38.55 -0.99 -21.16
C VAL A 143 -39.10 -0.20 -22.34
#